data_0cb413bf6cae05cb9bae8d7a7644d083
#
_entry.id   0cb413bf6cae05cb9bae8d7a7644d083
#
_cell.length_a   1.000
_cell.length_b   1.000
_cell.length_c   1.000
_cell.angle_alpha   90.00
_cell.angle_beta   90.00
_cell.angle_gamma   90.00
#
_symmetry.space_group_name_H-M   'P 1'
#
loop_
_entity.id
_entity.type
_entity.pdbx_description
1 polymer ?
#
loop_
_entity_poly.entity_id
_entity_poly.type
_entity_poly.pdbx_seq_one_letter_code
_entity_poly.pdbx_strand_id
1 'polypeptide(L)'
;MRGKKQNSCYEEDKALLLAFMDKAVQGDFSQIDTAAFHDTAMAEKYNRVLNAFLKSNNNFVMRLNDSMSRIGDSSCVKEMIEQVNSQTAAINDMRGSSQELEDSIHNIQNAVQNIQGNAHEVIATSQNSLAGMNESVRIVDESAKQVLAINEQVSVFREKAISINNIIDMVKKIASKSGMLALNASIEAARAGEAGRGFAVVANQIRDLSASTTASAEDVVRDVEELMRGITALSESIEETTTRLKNGNESVHKSIEDIGGTLVQLNFISDEIDNIYEEINTQSGLTQNFVSSIDRIADSYDTLADECVGTGEHLYRISRDIDRARSDMARHNANISTLDWLTVFEIDHLIFTWRLYNNLADFEQLNITQLNNPSGCKFGKWAAEQKDSGIAGSSEFRQAVGLHEELHKHACDSWHAKDRGDRESALAKFDQAYEVYGRFRKAMEGLRRAVRNTVDSEETNMKIYAM
;
A
#
# COMPACT_ATOMS: atom_id res chain seq x y z
N MET A 1 -67.32 -9.18 82.70
CA MET A 1 -67.70 -9.33 81.26
C MET A 1 -66.81 -8.58 80.28
N ARG A 2 -66.23 -7.41 80.59
CA ARG A 2 -65.37 -6.66 79.68
C ARG A 2 -64.08 -7.42 79.28
N GLY A 3 -63.37 -8.12 80.15
CA GLY A 3 -62.13 -8.81 79.85
C GLY A 3 -62.25 -10.05 78.93
N LYS A 4 -63.41 -10.76 78.98
CA LYS A 4 -63.67 -11.92 78.08
C LYS A 4 -63.93 -11.47 76.60
N LYS A 5 -64.63 -10.31 76.44
CA LYS A 5 -64.88 -9.74 75.10
C LYS A 5 -63.64 -9.18 74.46
N GLN A 6 -62.76 -8.57 75.24
CA GLN A 6 -61.50 -8.01 74.77
C GLN A 6 -60.51 -9.10 74.34
N ASN A 7 -60.47 -10.23 75.02
CA ASN A 7 -59.67 -11.39 74.65
C ASN A 7 -60.18 -12.09 73.36
N SER A 8 -61.53 -12.13 73.17
CA SER A 8 -62.14 -12.70 71.96
C SER A 8 -61.77 -11.86 70.70
N CYS A 9 -61.88 -10.51 70.74
CA CYS A 9 -61.52 -9.63 69.67
C CYS A 9 -60.04 -9.71 69.33
N TYR A 10 -59.16 -9.82 70.35
CA TYR A 10 -57.67 -9.96 70.07
C TYR A 10 -57.33 -11.27 69.38
N GLU A 11 -57.95 -12.40 69.80
CA GLU A 11 -57.69 -13.70 69.15
C GLU A 11 -58.27 -13.78 67.76
N GLU A 12 -59.37 -13.06 67.43
CA GLU A 12 -59.92 -12.91 66.09
C GLU A 12 -58.96 -12.11 65.18
N ASP A 13 -58.51 -10.93 65.65
CA ASP A 13 -57.53 -10.10 64.93
C ASP A 13 -56.21 -10.83 64.68
N LYS A 14 -55.69 -11.55 65.64
CA LYS A 14 -54.51 -12.39 65.56
C LYS A 14 -54.65 -13.50 64.53
N ALA A 15 -55.75 -14.22 64.52
CA ALA A 15 -56.03 -15.28 63.57
C ALA A 15 -56.09 -14.71 62.13
N LEU A 16 -56.71 -13.55 61.94
CA LEU A 16 -56.82 -12.87 60.68
C LEU A 16 -55.44 -12.38 60.19
N LEU A 17 -54.62 -11.81 61.08
CA LEU A 17 -53.28 -11.37 60.78
C LEU A 17 -52.37 -12.55 60.33
N LEU A 18 -52.44 -13.67 61.09
CA LEU A 18 -51.70 -14.89 60.75
C LEU A 18 -52.11 -15.42 59.36
N ALA A 19 -53.38 -15.39 59.01
CA ALA A 19 -53.85 -15.81 57.70
C ALA A 19 -53.33 -14.95 56.58
N PHE A 20 -53.17 -13.60 56.74
CA PHE A 20 -52.54 -12.72 55.80
C PHE A 20 -51.03 -12.93 55.74
N MET A 21 -50.37 -13.21 56.85
CA MET A 21 -48.97 -13.57 56.91
C MET A 21 -48.70 -14.88 56.17
N ASP A 22 -49.54 -15.89 56.32
CA ASP A 22 -49.44 -17.14 55.56
C ASP A 22 -49.65 -16.95 54.08
N LYS A 23 -50.56 -16.06 53.64
CA LYS A 23 -50.73 -15.67 52.27
C LYS A 23 -49.46 -14.98 51.72
N ALA A 24 -48.86 -14.06 52.51
CA ALA A 24 -47.64 -13.39 52.14
C ALA A 24 -46.47 -14.39 51.98
N VAL A 25 -46.36 -15.42 52.83
CA VAL A 25 -45.37 -16.50 52.66
C VAL A 25 -45.59 -17.29 51.38
N GLN A 26 -46.82 -17.39 50.90
CA GLN A 26 -47.20 -18.04 49.65
C GLN A 26 -47.06 -17.11 48.44
N GLY A 27 -46.57 -15.85 48.64
CA GLY A 27 -46.37 -14.86 47.55
C GLY A 27 -47.57 -13.95 47.27
N ASP A 28 -48.67 -14.05 48.07
CA ASP A 28 -49.80 -13.10 47.99
C ASP A 28 -49.57 -11.94 48.95
N PHE A 29 -49.05 -10.85 48.44
CA PHE A 29 -48.73 -9.62 49.17
C PHE A 29 -49.88 -8.62 49.19
N SER A 30 -51.14 -9.11 49.35
CA SER A 30 -52.28 -8.23 49.42
C SER A 30 -52.30 -7.44 50.75
N GLN A 31 -52.73 -6.19 50.69
CA GLN A 31 -52.89 -5.35 51.87
C GLN A 31 -54.12 -5.79 52.66
N ILE A 32 -54.04 -5.66 53.96
CA ILE A 32 -55.17 -5.90 54.90
C ILE A 32 -56.09 -4.69 54.88
N ASP A 33 -57.40 -4.94 54.76
CA ASP A 33 -58.42 -3.93 55.05
C ASP A 33 -58.45 -3.64 56.58
N THR A 34 -58.03 -2.46 56.95
CA THR A 34 -57.96 -2.04 58.35
C THR A 34 -59.32 -2.04 59.02
N ALA A 35 -60.43 -1.89 58.26
CA ALA A 35 -61.79 -1.94 58.79
C ALA A 35 -62.22 -3.35 59.22
N ALA A 36 -61.56 -4.40 58.81
CA ALA A 36 -61.83 -5.79 59.21
C ALA A 36 -61.28 -6.15 60.62
N PHE A 37 -60.42 -5.26 61.19
CA PHE A 37 -59.78 -5.50 62.48
C PHE A 37 -60.41 -4.66 63.56
N HIS A 38 -60.54 -5.24 64.78
CA HIS A 38 -60.94 -4.54 65.97
C HIS A 38 -59.85 -3.58 66.48
N ASP A 39 -58.56 -3.99 66.34
CA ASP A 39 -57.38 -3.14 66.54
C ASP A 39 -56.77 -2.82 65.24
N THR A 40 -57.14 -1.66 64.66
CA THR A 40 -56.65 -1.20 63.41
C THR A 40 -55.10 -0.99 63.34
N ALA A 41 -54.45 -0.78 64.50
CA ALA A 41 -53.00 -0.62 64.59
C ALA A 41 -52.25 -1.89 64.22
N MET A 42 -52.77 -3.07 64.36
CA MET A 42 -52.18 -4.32 63.89
C MET A 42 -52.16 -4.37 62.38
N ALA A 43 -53.28 -4.11 61.75
CA ALA A 43 -53.39 -4.09 60.26
C ALA A 43 -52.54 -2.99 59.66
N GLU A 44 -52.53 -1.77 60.24
CA GLU A 44 -51.64 -0.66 59.74
C GLU A 44 -50.17 -0.99 59.87
N LYS A 45 -49.73 -1.66 60.96
CA LYS A 45 -48.31 -2.08 61.08
C LYS A 45 -47.93 -3.12 60.05
N TYR A 46 -48.81 -4.12 59.84
CA TYR A 46 -48.59 -5.11 58.80
C TYR A 46 -48.48 -4.46 57.44
N ASN A 47 -49.47 -3.63 57.08
CA ASN A 47 -49.42 -2.92 55.78
C ASN A 47 -48.19 -2.03 55.61
N ARG A 48 -47.68 -1.37 56.64
CA ARG A 48 -46.43 -0.60 56.59
C ARG A 48 -45.21 -1.48 56.35
N VAL A 49 -45.09 -2.63 56.98
CA VAL A 49 -44.00 -3.61 56.76
C VAL A 49 -44.10 -4.15 55.36
N LEU A 50 -45.31 -4.53 54.93
CA LEU A 50 -45.52 -5.02 53.55
C LEU A 50 -45.15 -3.99 52.52
N ASN A 51 -45.61 -2.73 52.69
CA ASN A 51 -45.26 -1.65 51.74
C ASN A 51 -43.76 -1.34 51.71
N ALA A 52 -43.08 -1.40 52.87
CA ALA A 52 -41.62 -1.23 52.91
C ALA A 52 -40.90 -2.36 52.18
N PHE A 53 -41.36 -3.59 52.34
CA PHE A 53 -40.84 -4.75 51.61
C PHE A 53 -41.07 -4.63 50.11
N LEU A 54 -42.27 -4.32 49.65
CA LEU A 54 -42.63 -4.17 48.25
C LEU A 54 -41.86 -3.03 47.59
N LYS A 55 -41.68 -1.90 48.31
CA LYS A 55 -40.87 -0.77 47.86
C LYS A 55 -39.39 -1.17 47.70
N SER A 56 -38.83 -1.94 48.63
CA SER A 56 -37.46 -2.46 48.55
C SER A 56 -37.30 -3.40 47.34
N ASN A 57 -38.30 -4.28 47.15
CA ASN A 57 -38.34 -5.21 46.02
C ASN A 57 -38.40 -4.44 44.66
N ASN A 58 -39.25 -3.40 44.55
CA ASN A 58 -39.32 -2.56 43.38
C ASN A 58 -37.99 -1.88 43.08
N ASN A 59 -37.33 -1.30 44.08
CA ASN A 59 -36.00 -0.70 43.91
C ASN A 59 -34.96 -1.69 43.39
N PHE A 60 -35.08 -2.96 43.84
CA PHE A 60 -34.19 -4.02 43.35
C PHE A 60 -34.47 -4.38 41.89
N VAL A 61 -35.74 -4.48 41.47
CA VAL A 61 -36.14 -4.66 40.08
C VAL A 61 -35.58 -3.53 39.20
N MET A 62 -35.69 -2.27 39.66
CA MET A 62 -35.17 -1.13 38.92
C MET A 62 -33.62 -1.16 38.77
N ARG A 63 -32.91 -1.61 39.84
CA ARG A 63 -31.46 -1.81 39.75
C ARG A 63 -31.06 -2.92 38.78
N LEU A 64 -31.83 -4.02 38.74
CA LEU A 64 -31.62 -5.07 37.74
C LEU A 64 -31.90 -4.59 36.33
N ASN A 65 -32.93 -3.73 36.13
CA ASN A 65 -33.17 -3.07 34.85
C ASN A 65 -31.98 -2.19 34.42
N ASP A 66 -31.43 -1.39 35.34
CA ASP A 66 -30.23 -0.58 35.04
C ASP A 66 -29.02 -1.46 34.67
N SER A 67 -28.81 -2.58 35.38
CA SER A 67 -27.76 -3.54 35.06
C SER A 67 -27.96 -4.15 33.67
N MET A 68 -29.18 -4.52 33.32
CA MET A 68 -29.53 -5.03 31.99
C MET A 68 -29.35 -3.97 30.90
N SER A 69 -29.72 -2.72 31.17
CA SER A 69 -29.49 -1.62 30.23
C SER A 69 -28.00 -1.47 29.88
N ARG A 70 -27.15 -1.54 30.90
CA ARG A 70 -25.68 -1.44 30.71
C ARG A 70 -25.11 -2.61 29.93
N ILE A 71 -25.58 -3.82 30.15
CA ILE A 71 -25.15 -5.01 29.41
C ILE A 71 -25.66 -4.96 27.96
N GLY A 72 -26.92 -4.60 27.76
CA GLY A 72 -27.54 -4.58 26.44
C GLY A 72 -27.15 -3.39 25.58
N ASP A 73 -26.77 -2.24 26.18
CA ASP A 73 -26.22 -1.09 25.46
C ASP A 73 -24.78 -1.36 24.97
N SER A 74 -24.11 -2.40 25.48
CA SER A 74 -22.77 -2.74 25.02
C SER A 74 -22.83 -3.46 23.67
N SER A 75 -22.84 -2.69 22.58
CA SER A 75 -22.49 -3.17 21.22
C SER A 75 -21.06 -3.72 21.17
N CYS A 76 -20.35 -3.69 22.31
CA CYS A 76 -18.92 -4.00 22.38
C CYS A 76 -18.58 -5.40 21.85
N VAL A 77 -19.41 -6.42 22.09
CA VAL A 77 -19.15 -7.77 21.55
C VAL A 77 -19.29 -7.80 20.04
N LYS A 78 -20.33 -7.14 19.50
CA LYS A 78 -20.49 -7.00 18.05
C LYS A 78 -19.31 -6.25 17.45
N GLU A 79 -18.96 -5.10 18.02
CA GLU A 79 -17.83 -4.29 17.59
C GLU A 79 -16.51 -5.05 17.70
N MET A 80 -16.29 -5.83 18.77
CA MET A 80 -15.11 -6.68 18.90
C MET A 80 -15.01 -7.73 17.78
N ILE A 81 -16.11 -8.43 17.47
CA ILE A 81 -16.13 -9.44 16.39
C ILE A 81 -15.91 -8.78 15.03
N GLU A 82 -16.54 -7.64 14.75
CA GLU A 82 -16.32 -6.89 13.52
C GLU A 82 -14.86 -6.42 13.39
N GLN A 83 -14.26 -5.96 14.48
CA GLN A 83 -12.86 -5.55 14.51
C GLN A 83 -11.92 -6.72 14.26
N VAL A 84 -12.17 -7.89 14.87
CA VAL A 84 -11.39 -9.12 14.63
C VAL A 84 -11.47 -9.53 13.15
N ASN A 85 -12.67 -9.53 12.57
CA ASN A 85 -12.84 -9.87 11.15
C ASN A 85 -12.09 -8.90 10.23
N SER A 86 -12.15 -7.60 10.54
CA SER A 86 -11.41 -6.58 9.79
C SER A 86 -9.90 -6.76 9.90
N GLN A 87 -9.39 -7.11 11.07
CA GLN A 87 -7.96 -7.37 11.27
C GLN A 87 -7.51 -8.65 10.57
N THR A 88 -8.33 -9.70 10.56
CA THR A 88 -8.05 -10.93 9.83
C THR A 88 -7.92 -10.66 8.31
N ALA A 89 -8.77 -9.80 7.75
CA ALA A 89 -8.64 -9.36 6.36
C ALA A 89 -7.31 -8.60 6.13
N ALA A 90 -6.95 -7.67 7.02
CA ALA A 90 -5.69 -6.94 6.94
C ALA A 90 -4.45 -7.86 7.03
N ILE A 91 -4.50 -8.92 7.85
CA ILE A 91 -3.43 -9.92 7.94
C ILE A 91 -3.27 -10.67 6.62
N ASN A 92 -4.37 -11.03 5.95
CA ASN A 92 -4.31 -11.68 4.64
C ASN A 92 -3.71 -10.76 3.57
N ASP A 93 -4.04 -9.46 3.58
CA ASP A 93 -3.43 -8.46 2.70
C ASP A 93 -1.92 -8.32 2.98
N MET A 94 -1.51 -8.34 4.26
CA MET A 94 -0.09 -8.32 4.65
C MET A 94 0.65 -9.57 4.16
N ARG A 95 0.04 -10.76 4.19
CA ARG A 95 0.63 -11.99 3.61
C ARG A 95 0.83 -11.85 2.11
N GLY A 96 -0.17 -11.32 1.39
CA GLY A 96 -0.06 -11.02 -0.04
C GLY A 96 1.11 -10.08 -0.34
N SER A 97 1.21 -8.98 0.40
CA SER A 97 2.30 -7.99 0.24
C SER A 97 3.68 -8.58 0.57
N SER A 98 3.75 -9.51 1.53
CA SER A 98 5.01 -10.20 1.85
C SER A 98 5.48 -11.11 0.72
N GLN A 99 4.55 -11.79 0.06
CA GLN A 99 4.88 -12.63 -1.10
C GLN A 99 5.38 -11.76 -2.28
N GLU A 100 4.76 -10.61 -2.52
CA GLU A 100 5.23 -9.65 -3.54
C GLU A 100 6.62 -9.11 -3.21
N LEU A 101 6.93 -8.92 -1.91
CA LEU A 101 8.28 -8.52 -1.47
C LEU A 101 9.32 -9.61 -1.74
N GLU A 102 9.03 -10.88 -1.45
CA GLU A 102 9.92 -12.00 -1.78
C GLU A 102 10.19 -12.10 -3.28
N ASP A 103 9.15 -12.00 -4.11
CA ASP A 103 9.28 -12.00 -5.56
C ASP A 103 10.12 -10.81 -6.06
N SER A 104 9.95 -9.62 -5.45
CA SER A 104 10.74 -8.44 -5.77
C SER A 104 12.21 -8.61 -5.43
N ILE A 105 12.53 -9.18 -4.26
CA ILE A 105 13.91 -9.49 -3.85
C ILE A 105 14.56 -10.45 -4.85
N HIS A 106 13.84 -11.48 -5.26
CA HIS A 106 14.34 -12.44 -6.25
C HIS A 106 14.60 -11.78 -7.61
N ASN A 107 13.72 -10.89 -8.05
CA ASN A 107 13.92 -10.12 -9.29
C ASN A 107 15.14 -9.20 -9.21
N ILE A 108 15.37 -8.55 -8.06
CA ILE A 108 16.57 -7.73 -7.83
C ILE A 108 17.83 -8.59 -7.90
N GLN A 109 17.84 -9.78 -7.27
CA GLN A 109 18.96 -10.71 -7.34
C GLN A 109 19.33 -11.06 -8.78
N ASN A 110 18.33 -11.42 -9.59
CA ASN A 110 18.54 -11.73 -11.01
C ASN A 110 19.06 -10.53 -11.80
N ALA A 111 18.56 -9.32 -11.54
CA ALA A 111 19.02 -8.10 -12.19
C ALA A 111 20.49 -7.81 -11.85
N VAL A 112 20.87 -7.96 -10.58
CA VAL A 112 22.24 -7.74 -10.11
C VAL A 112 23.22 -8.76 -10.73
N GLN A 113 22.83 -10.02 -10.84
CA GLN A 113 23.63 -11.06 -11.54
C GLN A 113 23.85 -10.69 -13.02
N ASN A 114 22.82 -10.19 -13.69
CA ASN A 114 22.94 -9.75 -15.07
C ASN A 114 23.89 -8.54 -15.22
N ILE A 115 23.80 -7.57 -14.28
CA ILE A 115 24.70 -6.40 -14.28
C ILE A 115 26.14 -6.85 -14.05
N GLN A 116 26.39 -7.79 -13.14
CA GLN A 116 27.71 -8.37 -12.90
C GLN A 116 28.28 -9.05 -14.16
N GLY A 117 27.45 -9.87 -14.83
CA GLY A 117 27.83 -10.51 -16.08
C GLY A 117 28.21 -9.50 -17.17
N ASN A 118 27.38 -8.47 -17.35
CA ASN A 118 27.63 -7.40 -18.31
C ASN A 118 28.91 -6.60 -17.96
N ALA A 119 29.14 -6.30 -16.69
CA ALA A 119 30.34 -5.60 -16.25
C ALA A 119 31.61 -6.40 -16.59
N HIS A 120 31.62 -7.70 -16.33
CA HIS A 120 32.74 -8.59 -16.72
C HIS A 120 32.99 -8.61 -18.24
N GLU A 121 31.93 -8.66 -19.05
CA GLU A 121 32.05 -8.65 -20.49
C GLU A 121 32.64 -7.32 -21.02
N VAL A 122 32.20 -6.19 -20.45
CA VAL A 122 32.73 -4.85 -20.81
C VAL A 122 34.17 -4.71 -20.37
N ILE A 123 34.57 -5.26 -19.20
CA ILE A 123 35.97 -5.29 -18.75
C ILE A 123 36.84 -6.03 -19.78
N ALA A 124 36.42 -7.26 -20.16
CA ALA A 124 37.14 -8.07 -21.11
C ALA A 124 37.28 -7.37 -22.49
N THR A 125 36.17 -6.77 -22.94
CA THR A 125 36.16 -6.00 -24.22
C THR A 125 37.04 -4.78 -24.17
N SER A 126 37.07 -4.04 -23.05
CA SER A 126 37.92 -2.88 -22.84
C SER A 126 39.41 -3.26 -22.80
N GLN A 127 39.76 -4.36 -22.14
CA GLN A 127 41.13 -4.88 -22.14
C GLN A 127 41.62 -5.27 -23.54
N ASN A 128 40.77 -5.94 -24.32
CA ASN A 128 41.10 -6.27 -25.73
C ASN A 128 41.23 -4.99 -26.58
N SER A 129 40.39 -4.00 -26.33
CA SER A 129 40.49 -2.70 -27.03
C SER A 129 41.79 -1.97 -26.71
N LEU A 130 42.23 -1.98 -25.43
CA LEU A 130 43.53 -1.44 -25.04
C LEU A 130 44.69 -2.14 -25.74
N ALA A 131 44.65 -3.47 -25.85
CA ALA A 131 45.67 -4.23 -26.56
C ALA A 131 45.74 -3.80 -28.07
N GLY A 132 44.55 -3.69 -28.69
CA GLY A 132 44.45 -3.21 -30.09
C GLY A 132 44.92 -1.77 -30.31
N MET A 133 44.61 -0.87 -29.34
CA MET A 133 45.09 0.51 -29.38
C MET A 133 46.61 0.61 -29.23
N ASN A 134 47.21 -0.16 -28.32
CA ASN A 134 48.66 -0.21 -28.15
C ASN A 134 49.37 -0.71 -29.44
N GLU A 135 48.81 -1.70 -30.12
CA GLU A 135 49.32 -2.15 -31.41
C GLU A 135 49.14 -1.04 -32.47
N SER A 136 48.05 -0.30 -32.45
CA SER A 136 47.83 0.87 -33.32
C SER A 136 48.91 1.96 -33.14
N VAL A 137 49.26 2.26 -31.89
CA VAL A 137 50.35 3.19 -31.56
C VAL A 137 51.67 2.70 -32.17
N ARG A 138 51.99 1.40 -32.04
CA ARG A 138 53.17 0.79 -32.60
C ARG A 138 53.22 0.93 -34.12
N ILE A 139 52.08 0.67 -34.80
CA ILE A 139 51.99 0.81 -36.28
C ILE A 139 52.14 2.26 -36.73
N VAL A 140 51.56 3.22 -36.02
CA VAL A 140 51.68 4.65 -36.30
C VAL A 140 53.13 5.10 -36.13
N ASP A 141 53.83 4.66 -35.06
CA ASP A 141 55.25 4.98 -34.85
C ASP A 141 56.15 4.39 -35.94
N GLU A 142 55.89 3.16 -36.38
CA GLU A 142 56.61 2.53 -37.46
C GLU A 142 56.36 3.31 -38.80
N SER A 143 55.11 3.70 -39.05
CA SER A 143 54.74 4.49 -40.22
C SER A 143 55.42 5.87 -40.22
N ALA A 144 55.49 6.51 -39.04
CA ALA A 144 56.20 7.79 -38.91
C ALA A 144 57.71 7.68 -39.25
N LYS A 145 58.35 6.59 -38.77
CA LYS A 145 59.77 6.28 -39.10
C LYS A 145 59.94 6.06 -40.58
N GLN A 146 59.04 5.34 -41.26
CA GLN A 146 59.09 5.15 -42.73
C GLN A 146 58.95 6.44 -43.49
N VAL A 147 58.03 7.32 -43.10
CA VAL A 147 57.80 8.62 -43.67
C VAL A 147 59.04 9.52 -43.55
N LEU A 148 59.74 9.48 -42.38
CA LEU A 148 61.02 10.19 -42.19
C LEU A 148 62.11 9.64 -43.12
N ALA A 149 62.18 8.32 -43.27
CA ALA A 149 63.16 7.72 -44.23
C ALA A 149 62.88 8.10 -45.69
N ILE A 150 61.62 8.17 -46.09
CA ILE A 150 61.17 8.64 -47.38
C ILE A 150 61.56 10.11 -47.57
N ASN A 151 61.42 10.99 -46.60
CA ASN A 151 61.77 12.38 -46.60
C ASN A 151 63.25 12.56 -46.82
N GLU A 152 64.09 11.74 -46.16
CA GLU A 152 65.54 11.74 -46.41
C GLU A 152 65.88 11.34 -47.83
N GLN A 153 65.27 10.33 -48.43
CA GLN A 153 65.45 9.92 -49.82
C GLN A 153 65.04 11.03 -50.79
N VAL A 154 63.88 11.69 -50.51
CA VAL A 154 63.43 12.83 -51.31
C VAL A 154 64.43 13.98 -51.29
N SER A 155 65.08 14.28 -50.15
CA SER A 155 66.17 15.25 -50.05
C SER A 155 67.38 14.87 -50.91
N VAL A 156 67.81 13.62 -50.92
CA VAL A 156 68.89 13.09 -51.77
C VAL A 156 68.50 13.21 -53.26
N PHE A 157 67.27 12.90 -53.66
CA PHE A 157 66.80 13.07 -55.01
C PHE A 157 66.88 14.55 -55.44
N ARG A 158 66.45 15.48 -54.56
CA ARG A 158 66.57 16.92 -54.82
C ARG A 158 68.02 17.37 -55.10
N GLU A 159 68.97 16.93 -54.25
CA GLU A 159 70.41 17.24 -54.45
C GLU A 159 70.92 16.68 -55.75
N LYS A 160 70.53 15.45 -56.11
CA LYS A 160 70.95 14.85 -57.41
C LYS A 160 70.35 15.60 -58.60
N ALA A 161 69.08 16.01 -58.53
CA ALA A 161 68.44 16.78 -59.57
C ALA A 161 69.17 18.16 -59.79
N ILE A 162 69.55 18.83 -58.68
CA ILE A 162 70.37 20.07 -58.75
C ILE A 162 71.72 19.79 -59.37
N SER A 163 72.40 18.69 -59.04
CA SER A 163 73.66 18.30 -59.61
C SER A 163 73.58 18.03 -61.13
N ILE A 164 72.51 17.35 -61.59
CA ILE A 164 72.24 17.10 -62.98
C ILE A 164 72.06 18.47 -63.74
N ASN A 165 71.28 19.37 -63.14
CA ASN A 165 71.09 20.70 -63.76
C ASN A 165 72.40 21.43 -63.93
N ASN A 166 73.30 21.37 -62.94
CA ASN A 166 74.67 21.99 -63.06
C ASN A 166 75.52 21.34 -64.14
N ILE A 167 75.43 20.00 -64.32
CA ILE A 167 76.12 19.28 -65.40
C ILE A 167 75.58 19.71 -66.77
N ILE A 168 74.29 19.82 -66.93
CA ILE A 168 73.64 20.23 -68.15
C ILE A 168 74.03 21.67 -68.52
N ASP A 169 74.08 22.58 -67.55
CA ASP A 169 74.60 23.95 -67.77
C ASP A 169 76.06 23.95 -68.27
N MET A 170 76.89 23.03 -67.74
CA MET A 170 78.25 22.87 -68.21
C MET A 170 78.27 22.35 -69.69
N VAL A 171 77.40 21.31 -69.99
CA VAL A 171 77.26 20.78 -71.34
C VAL A 171 76.82 21.87 -72.34
N LYS A 172 75.81 22.72 -71.95
CA LYS A 172 75.38 23.86 -72.74
C LYS A 172 76.53 24.84 -73.01
N LYS A 173 77.34 25.18 -71.99
CA LYS A 173 78.51 26.04 -72.13
C LYS A 173 79.53 25.43 -73.05
N ILE A 174 79.80 24.12 -72.97
CA ILE A 174 80.75 23.41 -73.84
C ILE A 174 80.23 23.41 -75.31
N ALA A 175 78.93 23.04 -75.46
CA ALA A 175 78.32 23.06 -76.82
C ALA A 175 78.33 24.43 -77.43
N SER A 176 77.96 25.49 -76.72
CA SER A 176 78.01 26.89 -77.19
C SER A 176 79.40 27.28 -77.55
N LYS A 177 80.39 26.95 -76.71
CA LYS A 177 81.81 27.23 -77.02
C LYS A 177 82.33 26.46 -78.23
N SER A 178 81.93 25.19 -78.37
CA SER A 178 82.26 24.34 -79.52
C SER A 178 81.64 24.88 -80.82
N GLY A 179 80.37 25.33 -80.74
CA GLY A 179 79.68 25.97 -81.87
C GLY A 179 80.36 27.28 -82.34
N MET A 180 80.76 28.10 -81.32
CA MET A 180 81.55 29.30 -81.67
C MET A 180 82.95 29.01 -82.26
N LEU A 181 83.62 27.98 -81.73
CA LEU A 181 84.89 27.52 -82.32
C LEU A 181 84.73 26.99 -83.77
N ALA A 182 83.66 26.19 -83.95
CA ALA A 182 83.30 25.71 -85.29
C ALA A 182 82.93 26.82 -86.28
N LEU A 183 82.18 27.82 -85.81
CA LEU A 183 81.89 29.01 -86.63
C LEU A 183 83.20 29.75 -87.07
N ASN A 184 84.10 29.97 -86.11
CA ASN A 184 85.41 30.60 -86.43
C ASN A 184 86.22 29.73 -87.38
N ALA A 185 86.25 28.42 -87.22
CA ALA A 185 86.89 27.47 -88.10
C ALA A 185 86.24 27.47 -89.50
N SER A 186 84.90 27.52 -89.57
CA SER A 186 84.15 27.62 -90.84
C SER A 186 84.49 28.95 -91.64
N ILE A 187 84.62 30.04 -90.86
CA ILE A 187 85.03 31.35 -91.45
C ILE A 187 86.43 31.27 -91.94
N GLU A 188 87.41 30.72 -91.28
CA GLU A 188 88.75 30.62 -91.66
C GLU A 188 88.95 29.59 -92.83
N ALA A 189 88.22 28.54 -92.85
CA ALA A 189 88.11 27.55 -93.90
C ALA A 189 87.55 28.19 -95.20
N ALA A 190 86.50 29.04 -95.08
CA ALA A 190 86.03 29.85 -96.24
C ALA A 190 87.09 30.86 -96.80
N ARG A 191 87.86 31.36 -95.82
CA ARG A 191 88.98 32.33 -96.20
C ARG A 191 90.15 31.70 -96.95
N ALA A 192 90.37 30.35 -96.75
CA ALA A 192 91.35 29.53 -97.38
C ALA A 192 90.98 29.10 -98.87
N GLY A 193 89.76 29.40 -99.30
CA GLY A 193 89.28 29.09 -100.65
C GLY A 193 89.17 27.60 -100.93
N GLU A 194 89.61 27.13 -102.15
CA GLU A 194 89.54 25.71 -102.52
C GLU A 194 90.28 24.77 -101.57
N ALA A 195 91.35 25.19 -100.91
CA ALA A 195 92.17 24.39 -100.00
C ALA A 195 91.46 24.16 -98.64
N GLY A 196 90.51 25.01 -98.29
CA GLY A 196 89.77 24.95 -97.04
C GLY A 196 88.43 24.17 -97.08
N ARG A 197 88.02 23.71 -98.26
CA ARG A 197 86.68 23.15 -98.52
C ARG A 197 86.36 21.93 -97.67
N GLY A 198 87.29 20.99 -97.41
CA GLY A 198 87.14 19.86 -96.55
C GLY A 198 86.95 20.23 -95.01
N PHE A 199 87.76 21.23 -94.60
CA PHE A 199 87.68 21.79 -93.24
C PHE A 199 86.39 22.56 -93.01
N ALA A 200 85.82 23.24 -93.96
CA ALA A 200 84.55 23.94 -93.92
C ALA A 200 83.36 22.94 -93.61
N VAL A 201 83.38 21.77 -94.31
CA VAL A 201 82.40 20.74 -94.11
C VAL A 201 82.44 20.20 -92.66
N VAL A 202 83.64 19.88 -92.16
CA VAL A 202 83.84 19.40 -90.81
C VAL A 202 83.42 20.48 -89.79
N ALA A 203 83.81 21.73 -90.00
CA ALA A 203 83.40 22.84 -89.12
C ALA A 203 81.88 23.03 -89.10
N ASN A 204 81.18 22.95 -90.24
CA ASN A 204 79.72 23.04 -90.29
C ASN A 204 79.10 21.82 -89.58
N GLN A 205 79.62 20.60 -89.76
CA GLN A 205 79.14 19.42 -89.00
C GLN A 205 79.31 19.54 -87.48
N ILE A 206 80.46 20.11 -87.02
CA ILE A 206 80.67 20.36 -85.57
C ILE A 206 79.70 21.45 -85.12
N ARG A 207 79.44 22.49 -85.93
CA ARG A 207 78.47 23.53 -85.59
C ARG A 207 77.03 22.95 -85.43
N ASP A 208 76.62 22.12 -86.38
CA ASP A 208 75.30 21.45 -86.35
C ASP A 208 75.20 20.49 -85.20
N LEU A 209 76.26 19.75 -84.92
CA LEU A 209 76.30 18.87 -83.71
C LEU A 209 76.22 19.69 -82.39
N SER A 210 76.90 20.83 -82.35
CA SER A 210 76.86 21.74 -81.20
C SER A 210 75.45 22.33 -80.99
N ALA A 211 74.76 22.71 -82.09
CA ALA A 211 73.39 23.18 -82.05
C ALA A 211 72.45 22.10 -81.59
N SER A 212 72.60 20.87 -82.13
CA SER A 212 71.82 19.70 -81.69
C SER A 212 72.05 19.34 -80.18
N THR A 213 73.34 19.40 -79.76
CA THR A 213 73.75 19.20 -78.39
C THR A 213 73.11 20.25 -77.46
N THR A 214 73.08 21.51 -77.90
CA THR A 214 72.39 22.58 -77.08
C THR A 214 70.92 22.37 -77.03
N ALA A 215 70.26 22.01 -78.11
CA ALA A 215 68.82 21.68 -78.10
C ALA A 215 68.46 20.46 -77.18
N SER A 216 69.24 19.38 -77.26
CA SER A 216 69.08 18.24 -76.41
C SER A 216 69.32 18.56 -74.91
N ALA A 217 70.27 19.44 -74.63
CA ALA A 217 70.54 19.93 -73.29
C ALA A 217 69.35 20.79 -72.77
N GLU A 218 68.71 21.57 -73.64
CA GLU A 218 67.47 22.31 -73.22
C GLU A 218 66.28 21.41 -72.96
N ASP A 219 66.12 20.31 -73.68
CA ASP A 219 65.13 19.32 -73.46
C ASP A 219 65.33 18.66 -72.04
N VAL A 220 66.60 18.28 -71.75
CA VAL A 220 66.93 17.71 -70.43
C VAL A 220 66.73 18.70 -69.29
N VAL A 221 66.97 20.02 -69.50
CA VAL A 221 66.65 21.06 -68.50
C VAL A 221 65.14 21.02 -68.16
N ARG A 222 64.30 20.96 -69.23
CA ARG A 222 62.81 20.87 -68.97
C ARG A 222 62.41 19.65 -68.17
N ASP A 223 63.00 18.51 -68.52
CA ASP A 223 62.73 17.27 -67.79
C ASP A 223 63.20 17.34 -66.32
N VAL A 224 64.33 17.94 -66.04
CA VAL A 224 64.85 18.19 -64.69
C VAL A 224 63.99 19.20 -63.95
N GLU A 225 63.49 20.23 -64.58
CA GLU A 225 62.54 21.18 -63.95
C GLU A 225 61.20 20.51 -63.59
N GLU A 226 60.71 19.60 -64.47
CA GLU A 226 59.50 18.81 -64.16
C GLU A 226 59.74 17.87 -63.00
N LEU A 227 60.88 17.19 -62.97
CA LEU A 227 61.30 16.34 -61.87
C LEU A 227 61.38 17.12 -60.53
N MET A 228 61.95 18.33 -60.54
CA MET A 228 62.04 19.23 -59.39
C MET A 228 60.67 19.64 -58.89
N ARG A 229 59.69 19.90 -59.76
CA ARG A 229 58.30 20.18 -59.42
C ARG A 229 57.65 18.94 -58.73
N GLY A 230 57.90 17.73 -59.27
CA GLY A 230 57.45 16.49 -58.69
C GLY A 230 58.03 16.24 -57.29
N ILE A 231 59.33 16.53 -57.10
CA ILE A 231 60.00 16.45 -55.80
C ILE A 231 59.40 17.41 -54.80
N THR A 232 59.05 18.61 -55.17
CA THR A 232 58.45 19.63 -54.32
C THR A 232 57.03 19.15 -53.85
N ALA A 233 56.23 18.72 -54.82
CA ALA A 233 54.87 18.18 -54.50
C ALA A 233 54.91 16.93 -53.56
N LEU A 234 55.93 16.06 -53.77
CA LEU A 234 56.15 14.93 -52.90
C LEU A 234 56.56 15.34 -51.47
N SER A 235 57.42 16.37 -51.35
CA SER A 235 57.82 16.93 -50.04
C SER A 235 56.64 17.51 -49.32
N GLU A 236 55.76 18.23 -49.97
CA GLU A 236 54.52 18.77 -49.41
C GLU A 236 53.60 17.64 -48.96
N SER A 237 53.45 16.57 -49.73
CA SER A 237 52.61 15.38 -49.34
C SER A 237 53.20 14.62 -48.15
N ILE A 238 54.53 14.56 -48.02
CA ILE A 238 55.22 13.97 -46.86
C ILE A 238 54.95 14.79 -45.60
N GLU A 239 55.03 16.12 -45.67
CA GLU A 239 54.75 17.01 -44.54
C GLU A 239 53.26 16.89 -44.05
N GLU A 240 52.33 16.86 -45.02
CA GLU A 240 50.92 16.59 -44.70
C GLU A 240 50.70 15.21 -44.01
N THR A 241 51.35 14.16 -44.60
CA THR A 241 51.28 12.80 -44.03
C THR A 241 51.85 12.74 -42.62
N THR A 242 52.99 13.42 -42.38
CA THR A 242 53.59 13.50 -41.04
C THR A 242 52.65 14.14 -40.03
N THR A 243 51.99 15.25 -40.43
CA THR A 243 50.97 15.91 -39.56
C THR A 243 49.79 15.03 -39.26
N ARG A 244 49.25 14.31 -40.25
CA ARG A 244 48.17 13.37 -40.09
C ARG A 244 48.55 12.24 -39.17
N LEU A 245 49.76 11.66 -39.28
CA LEU A 245 50.21 10.58 -38.35
C LEU A 245 50.36 11.09 -36.92
N LYS A 246 50.86 12.31 -36.73
CA LYS A 246 50.94 12.92 -35.38
C LYS A 246 49.55 13.09 -34.77
N ASN A 247 48.61 13.68 -35.50
CA ASN A 247 47.24 13.87 -35.00
C ASN A 247 46.55 12.52 -34.74
N GLY A 248 46.78 11.49 -35.59
CA GLY A 248 46.29 10.13 -35.41
C GLY A 248 46.84 9.52 -34.13
N ASN A 249 48.15 9.67 -33.86
CA ASN A 249 48.79 9.18 -32.65
C ASN A 249 48.17 9.81 -31.37
N GLU A 250 48.00 11.14 -31.37
CA GLU A 250 47.36 11.87 -30.27
C GLU A 250 45.94 11.36 -30.03
N SER A 251 45.16 11.09 -31.07
CA SER A 251 43.81 10.56 -30.99
C SER A 251 43.76 9.15 -30.40
N VAL A 252 44.72 8.27 -30.79
CA VAL A 252 44.82 6.91 -30.23
C VAL A 252 45.19 6.98 -28.74
N HIS A 253 46.15 7.83 -28.35
CA HIS A 253 46.52 8.01 -26.93
C HIS A 253 45.35 8.49 -26.09
N LYS A 254 44.54 9.43 -26.60
CA LYS A 254 43.34 9.87 -25.92
C LYS A 254 42.33 8.73 -25.75
N SER A 255 42.14 7.89 -26.78
CA SER A 255 41.26 6.72 -26.69
C SER A 255 41.73 5.70 -25.64
N ILE A 256 43.05 5.52 -25.50
CA ILE A 256 43.64 4.68 -24.44
C ILE A 256 43.30 5.23 -23.03
N GLU A 257 43.43 6.54 -22.85
CA GLU A 257 43.08 7.21 -21.60
C GLU A 257 41.59 7.04 -21.25
N ASP A 258 40.68 7.26 -22.24
CA ASP A 258 39.23 7.11 -22.10
C ASP A 258 38.85 5.67 -21.74
N ILE A 259 39.45 4.65 -22.38
CA ILE A 259 39.24 3.23 -22.04
C ILE A 259 39.79 2.93 -20.64
N GLY A 260 40.94 3.49 -20.27
CA GLY A 260 41.49 3.37 -18.90
C GLY A 260 40.51 3.92 -17.85
N GLY A 261 39.93 5.09 -18.11
CA GLY A 261 38.85 5.66 -17.24
C GLY A 261 37.63 4.76 -17.15
N THR A 262 37.22 4.14 -18.25
CA THR A 262 36.09 3.18 -18.25
C THR A 262 36.36 1.96 -17.36
N LEU A 263 37.58 1.40 -17.42
CA LEU A 263 37.97 0.27 -16.57
C LEU A 263 37.93 0.61 -15.06
N VAL A 264 38.33 1.84 -14.70
CA VAL A 264 38.23 2.30 -13.31
C VAL A 264 36.77 2.38 -12.85
N GLN A 265 35.87 2.91 -13.71
CA GLN A 265 34.42 2.97 -13.40
C GLN A 265 33.79 1.57 -13.27
N LEU A 266 34.21 0.62 -14.10
CA LEU A 266 33.72 -0.77 -14.04
C LEU A 266 34.16 -1.48 -12.76
N ASN A 267 35.36 -1.22 -12.26
CA ASN A 267 35.78 -1.74 -10.95
C ASN A 267 34.93 -1.16 -9.84
N PHE A 268 34.61 0.14 -9.88
CA PHE A 268 33.70 0.76 -8.91
C PHE A 268 32.30 0.17 -8.97
N ILE A 269 31.78 -0.13 -10.17
CA ILE A 269 30.49 -0.81 -10.34
C ILE A 269 30.54 -2.22 -9.73
N SER A 270 31.67 -2.93 -9.86
CA SER A 270 31.83 -4.26 -9.26
C SER A 270 31.77 -4.20 -7.73
N ASP A 271 32.43 -3.23 -7.10
CA ASP A 271 32.39 -3.02 -5.65
C ASP A 271 30.96 -2.67 -5.18
N GLU A 272 30.22 -1.87 -5.96
CA GLU A 272 28.82 -1.51 -5.65
C GLU A 272 27.87 -2.70 -5.77
N ILE A 273 28.12 -3.61 -6.72
CA ILE A 273 27.38 -4.86 -6.85
C ILE A 273 27.53 -5.72 -5.59
N ASP A 274 28.73 -5.83 -5.03
CA ASP A 274 28.98 -6.59 -3.81
C ASP A 274 28.22 -5.99 -2.62
N ASN A 275 28.16 -4.67 -2.50
CA ASN A 275 27.34 -3.97 -1.50
C ASN A 275 25.84 -4.27 -1.66
N ILE A 276 25.34 -4.25 -2.90
CA ILE A 276 23.93 -4.58 -3.18
C ILE A 276 23.62 -6.03 -2.81
N TYR A 277 24.54 -6.98 -2.99
CA TYR A 277 24.35 -8.36 -2.54
C TYR A 277 24.21 -8.47 -1.02
N GLU A 278 24.99 -7.71 -0.24
CA GLU A 278 24.86 -7.66 1.22
C GLU A 278 23.49 -7.07 1.63
N GLU A 279 23.05 -6.00 0.96
CA GLU A 279 21.73 -5.41 1.21
C GLU A 279 20.59 -6.38 0.88
N ILE A 280 20.66 -7.09 -0.23
CA ILE A 280 19.68 -8.12 -0.62
C ILE A 280 19.59 -9.23 0.43
N ASN A 281 20.72 -9.73 0.93
CA ASN A 281 20.72 -10.76 1.96
C ASN A 281 20.09 -10.24 3.28
N THR A 282 20.39 -9.00 3.64
CA THR A 282 19.80 -8.35 4.81
C THR A 282 18.28 -8.19 4.62
N GLN A 283 17.84 -7.72 3.46
CA GLN A 283 16.42 -7.53 3.15
C GLN A 283 15.66 -8.85 3.10
N SER A 284 16.25 -9.92 2.56
CA SER A 284 15.69 -11.27 2.59
C SER A 284 15.47 -11.76 4.03
N GLY A 285 16.46 -11.57 4.91
CA GLY A 285 16.34 -11.91 6.33
C GLY A 285 15.24 -11.10 7.05
N LEU A 286 15.14 -9.80 6.76
CA LEU A 286 14.09 -8.94 7.31
C LEU A 286 12.70 -9.38 6.83
N THR A 287 12.55 -9.75 5.55
CA THR A 287 11.28 -10.23 4.98
C THR A 287 10.85 -11.54 5.62
N GLN A 288 11.76 -12.49 5.84
CA GLN A 288 11.45 -13.73 6.56
C GLN A 288 10.99 -13.47 8.01
N ASN A 289 11.64 -12.54 8.72
CA ASN A 289 11.23 -12.14 10.06
C ASN A 289 9.85 -11.46 10.04
N PHE A 290 9.54 -10.70 9.00
CA PHE A 290 8.26 -10.05 8.82
C PHE A 290 7.15 -11.09 8.59
N VAL A 291 7.35 -12.08 7.71
CA VAL A 291 6.42 -13.21 7.50
C VAL A 291 6.15 -13.94 8.81
N SER A 292 7.20 -14.30 9.55
CA SER A 292 7.05 -14.94 10.86
C SER A 292 6.27 -14.10 11.86
N SER A 293 6.42 -12.78 11.81
CA SER A 293 5.65 -11.86 12.66
C SER A 293 4.18 -11.81 12.27
N ILE A 294 3.87 -11.83 10.96
CA ILE A 294 2.49 -11.91 10.45
C ILE A 294 1.82 -13.21 10.92
N ASP A 295 2.51 -14.34 10.84
CA ASP A 295 1.95 -15.62 11.29
C ASP A 295 1.65 -15.61 12.79
N ARG A 296 2.54 -15.07 13.62
CA ARG A 296 2.28 -14.90 15.06
C ARG A 296 1.10 -13.96 15.35
N ILE A 297 0.94 -12.90 14.56
CA ILE A 297 -0.20 -12.00 14.65
C ILE A 297 -1.47 -12.75 14.26
N ALA A 298 -1.47 -13.54 13.19
CA ALA A 298 -2.60 -14.36 12.77
C ALA A 298 -3.06 -15.31 13.88
N ASP A 299 -2.14 -16.08 14.46
CA ASP A 299 -2.44 -17.00 15.57
C ASP A 299 -3.03 -16.25 16.79
N SER A 300 -2.52 -15.05 17.06
CA SER A 300 -3.04 -14.21 18.15
C SER A 300 -4.45 -13.71 17.88
N TYR A 301 -4.80 -13.39 16.61
CA TYR A 301 -6.15 -12.98 16.24
C TYR A 301 -7.13 -14.14 16.21
N ASP A 302 -6.72 -15.35 15.83
CA ASP A 302 -7.56 -16.55 15.96
C ASP A 302 -7.90 -16.81 17.43
N THR A 303 -6.93 -16.69 18.32
CA THR A 303 -7.16 -16.78 19.78
C THR A 303 -8.11 -15.69 20.28
N LEU A 304 -7.91 -14.44 19.83
CA LEU A 304 -8.76 -13.32 20.19
C LEU A 304 -10.21 -13.50 19.70
N ALA A 305 -10.39 -14.07 18.51
CA ALA A 305 -11.72 -14.40 17.99
C ALA A 305 -12.46 -15.37 18.92
N ASP A 306 -11.79 -16.43 19.36
CA ASP A 306 -12.35 -17.40 20.31
C ASP A 306 -12.67 -16.77 21.67
N GLU A 307 -11.79 -15.89 22.17
CA GLU A 307 -12.02 -15.15 23.42
C GLU A 307 -13.20 -14.17 23.32
N CYS A 308 -13.37 -13.51 22.16
CA CYS A 308 -14.52 -12.64 21.89
C CYS A 308 -15.83 -13.41 21.90
N VAL A 309 -15.86 -14.58 21.25
CA VAL A 309 -17.01 -15.49 21.27
C VAL A 309 -17.31 -15.96 22.70
N GLY A 310 -16.29 -16.41 23.43
CA GLY A 310 -16.42 -16.82 24.83
C GLY A 310 -16.94 -15.70 25.74
N THR A 311 -16.47 -14.47 25.54
CA THR A 311 -16.95 -13.29 26.26
C THR A 311 -18.43 -13.02 25.94
N GLY A 312 -18.83 -13.13 24.67
CA GLY A 312 -20.23 -13.02 24.26
C GLY A 312 -21.13 -14.05 24.96
N GLU A 313 -20.69 -15.31 25.03
CA GLU A 313 -21.42 -16.37 25.74
C GLU A 313 -21.55 -16.10 27.24
N HIS A 314 -20.49 -15.62 27.88
CA HIS A 314 -20.55 -15.24 29.31
C HIS A 314 -21.52 -14.10 29.57
N LEU A 315 -21.48 -13.05 28.75
CA LEU A 315 -22.42 -11.94 28.86
C LEU A 315 -23.87 -12.39 28.63
N TYR A 316 -24.07 -13.29 27.66
CA TYR A 316 -25.38 -13.92 27.46
C TYR A 316 -25.89 -14.63 28.71
N ARG A 317 -25.07 -15.49 29.34
CA ARG A 317 -25.47 -16.21 30.58
C ARG A 317 -25.80 -15.24 31.71
N ILE A 318 -24.94 -14.23 31.94
CA ILE A 318 -25.20 -13.21 32.97
C ILE A 318 -26.50 -12.46 32.68
N SER A 319 -26.77 -12.09 31.45
CA SER A 319 -28.00 -11.39 31.05
C SER A 319 -29.23 -12.25 31.31
N ARG A 320 -29.16 -13.55 31.06
CA ARG A 320 -30.26 -14.49 31.33
C ARG A 320 -30.55 -14.66 32.83
N ASP A 321 -29.49 -14.70 33.64
CA ASP A 321 -29.65 -14.83 35.09
C ASP A 321 -30.24 -13.55 35.70
N ILE A 322 -29.82 -12.40 35.26
CA ILE A 322 -30.39 -11.09 35.65
C ILE A 322 -31.85 -10.98 35.19
N ASP A 323 -32.17 -11.40 33.95
CA ASP A 323 -33.55 -11.37 33.45
C ASP A 323 -34.48 -12.29 34.23
N ARG A 324 -34.03 -13.50 34.59
CA ARG A 324 -34.77 -14.40 35.45
C ARG A 324 -35.05 -13.78 36.83
N ALA A 325 -33.99 -13.30 37.51
CA ALA A 325 -34.11 -12.66 38.80
C ALA A 325 -35.07 -11.46 38.76
N ARG A 326 -34.94 -10.60 37.72
CA ARG A 326 -35.82 -9.45 37.50
C ARG A 326 -37.27 -9.86 37.27
N SER A 327 -37.50 -10.86 36.42
CA SER A 327 -38.85 -11.35 36.10
C SER A 327 -39.51 -12.01 37.30
N ASP A 328 -38.78 -12.80 38.07
CA ASP A 328 -39.31 -13.45 39.28
C ASP A 328 -39.69 -12.43 40.35
N MET A 329 -38.85 -11.41 40.57
CA MET A 329 -39.15 -10.34 41.51
C MET A 329 -40.32 -9.46 41.08
N ALA A 330 -40.39 -9.09 39.79
CA ALA A 330 -41.49 -8.31 39.25
C ALA A 330 -42.83 -9.05 39.31
N ARG A 331 -42.85 -10.38 39.13
CA ARG A 331 -44.05 -11.20 39.14
C ARG A 331 -44.78 -11.17 40.49
N HIS A 332 -44.03 -11.01 41.58
CA HIS A 332 -44.55 -11.03 42.94
C HIS A 332 -44.72 -9.62 43.55
N ASN A 333 -44.51 -8.56 42.79
CA ASN A 333 -44.57 -7.20 43.29
C ASN A 333 -45.80 -6.45 42.75
N ALA A 334 -46.83 -6.34 43.57
CA ALA A 334 -48.04 -5.59 43.23
C ALA A 334 -47.92 -4.06 43.29
N ASN A 335 -46.75 -3.53 43.69
CA ASN A 335 -46.51 -2.09 43.88
C ASN A 335 -45.59 -1.44 42.82
N ILE A 336 -45.41 -2.08 41.66
CA ILE A 336 -44.68 -1.46 40.58
C ILE A 336 -45.57 -0.37 39.96
N SER A 337 -45.08 0.88 39.96
CA SER A 337 -45.79 2.01 39.36
C SER A 337 -45.90 1.88 37.84
N THR A 338 -46.87 2.59 37.24
CA THR A 338 -46.96 2.66 35.74
C THR A 338 -45.68 3.14 35.10
N LEU A 339 -45.01 4.12 35.73
CA LEU A 339 -43.73 4.64 35.22
C LEU A 339 -42.61 3.61 35.28
N ASP A 340 -42.56 2.81 36.36
CA ASP A 340 -41.57 1.74 36.52
C ASP A 340 -41.88 0.59 35.55
N TRP A 341 -43.16 0.25 35.31
CA TRP A 341 -43.54 -0.71 34.28
C TRP A 341 -43.12 -0.29 32.87
N LEU A 342 -43.25 1.00 32.51
CA LEU A 342 -42.74 1.49 31.24
C LEU A 342 -41.22 1.33 31.09
N THR A 343 -40.49 1.40 32.22
CA THR A 343 -39.04 1.11 32.21
C THR A 343 -38.79 -0.39 32.07
N VAL A 344 -39.60 -1.24 32.74
CA VAL A 344 -39.52 -2.71 32.58
C VAL A 344 -39.77 -3.09 31.12
N PHE A 345 -40.81 -2.52 30.48
CA PHE A 345 -41.15 -2.80 29.06
C PHE A 345 -40.03 -2.39 28.09
N GLU A 346 -39.41 -1.24 28.34
CA GLU A 346 -38.27 -0.79 27.53
C GLU A 346 -37.10 -1.79 27.61
N ILE A 347 -36.75 -2.23 28.82
CA ILE A 347 -35.69 -3.20 29.05
C ILE A 347 -36.07 -4.61 28.52
N ASP A 348 -37.34 -5.01 28.59
CA ASP A 348 -37.80 -6.26 27.96
C ASP A 348 -37.52 -6.27 26.46
N HIS A 349 -37.64 -5.11 25.77
CA HIS A 349 -37.36 -4.99 24.33
C HIS A 349 -35.86 -4.84 24.03
N LEU A 350 -35.06 -4.30 24.96
CA LEU A 350 -33.61 -4.41 24.89
C LEU A 350 -33.15 -5.89 24.95
N ILE A 351 -33.68 -6.63 25.92
CA ILE A 351 -33.43 -8.07 26.07
C ILE A 351 -33.89 -8.82 24.82
N PHE A 352 -35.01 -8.44 24.25
CA PHE A 352 -35.55 -9.03 23.02
C PHE A 352 -34.58 -8.84 21.83
N THR A 353 -34.03 -7.65 21.63
CA THR A 353 -33.02 -7.42 20.59
C THR A 353 -31.71 -8.16 20.89
N TRP A 354 -31.29 -8.19 22.14
CA TRP A 354 -30.12 -8.94 22.59
C TRP A 354 -30.25 -10.46 22.33
N ARG A 355 -31.42 -11.03 22.65
CA ARG A 355 -31.71 -12.44 22.35
C ARG A 355 -31.71 -12.73 20.85
N LEU A 356 -32.20 -11.80 20.03
CA LEU A 356 -32.16 -11.92 18.59
C LEU A 356 -30.70 -11.97 18.10
N TYR A 357 -29.82 -11.12 18.62
CA TYR A 357 -28.38 -11.17 18.33
C TYR A 357 -27.74 -12.49 18.75
N ASN A 358 -28.02 -12.95 19.97
CA ASN A 358 -27.51 -14.24 20.46
C ASN A 358 -28.02 -15.42 19.62
N ASN A 359 -29.24 -15.31 19.08
CA ASN A 359 -29.72 -16.28 18.10
C ASN A 359 -28.90 -16.24 16.80
N LEU A 360 -28.55 -15.07 16.29
CA LEU A 360 -27.67 -14.94 15.11
C LEU A 360 -26.26 -15.49 15.35
N ALA A 361 -25.77 -15.35 16.58
CA ALA A 361 -24.47 -15.87 17.01
C ALA A 361 -24.51 -17.36 17.43
N ASP A 362 -25.65 -18.04 17.29
CA ASP A 362 -25.88 -19.45 17.65
C ASP A 362 -25.76 -19.78 19.15
N PHE A 363 -25.81 -18.78 20.05
CA PHE A 363 -25.83 -18.96 21.48
C PHE A 363 -27.24 -19.29 22.01
N GLU A 364 -28.30 -18.95 21.30
CA GLU A 364 -29.70 -19.17 21.69
C GLU A 364 -30.53 -19.62 20.48
N GLN A 365 -31.50 -20.51 20.76
CA GLN A 365 -32.57 -20.84 19.81
C GLN A 365 -33.82 -20.07 20.18
N LEU A 366 -34.31 -19.20 19.30
CA LEU A 366 -35.54 -18.44 19.48
C LEU A 366 -36.73 -19.11 18.82
N ASN A 367 -37.88 -19.05 19.48
CA ASN A 367 -39.13 -19.47 18.89
C ASN A 367 -39.81 -18.31 18.13
N ILE A 368 -40.03 -18.49 16.84
CA ILE A 368 -40.68 -17.49 15.98
C ILE A 368 -42.05 -17.03 16.50
N THR A 369 -42.81 -17.93 17.18
CA THR A 369 -44.12 -17.59 17.73
C THR A 369 -44.06 -16.48 18.80
N GLN A 370 -42.94 -16.41 19.53
CA GLN A 370 -42.70 -15.34 20.51
C GLN A 370 -42.29 -14.04 19.84
N LEU A 371 -41.52 -14.12 18.76
CA LEU A 371 -41.08 -12.96 18.00
C LEU A 371 -42.23 -12.30 17.23
N ASN A 372 -43.12 -13.11 16.65
CA ASN A 372 -44.23 -12.65 15.82
C ASN A 372 -45.53 -12.37 16.61
N ASN A 373 -45.41 -12.00 17.87
CA ASN A 373 -46.60 -11.71 18.70
C ASN A 373 -46.45 -10.38 19.47
N PRO A 374 -46.50 -9.24 18.79
CA PRO A 374 -46.38 -7.94 19.44
C PRO A 374 -47.51 -7.72 20.49
N SER A 375 -48.72 -8.24 20.26
CA SER A 375 -49.84 -8.12 21.18
C SER A 375 -49.68 -9.02 22.43
N GLY A 376 -48.85 -10.05 22.36
CA GLY A 376 -48.65 -11.03 23.43
C GLY A 376 -47.59 -10.65 24.45
N CYS A 377 -46.68 -9.71 24.10
CA CYS A 377 -45.67 -9.23 25.05
C CYS A 377 -46.29 -8.32 26.13
N LYS A 378 -45.57 -8.08 27.24
CA LYS A 378 -46.08 -7.26 28.36
C LYS A 378 -46.50 -5.85 27.92
N PHE A 379 -45.69 -5.19 27.09
CA PHE A 379 -46.00 -3.86 26.55
C PHE A 379 -47.23 -3.90 25.65
N GLY A 380 -47.34 -4.90 24.77
CA GLY A 380 -48.50 -5.04 23.87
C GLY A 380 -49.83 -5.28 24.64
N LYS A 381 -49.80 -6.12 25.69
CA LYS A 381 -50.96 -6.32 26.60
C LYS A 381 -51.35 -5.02 27.30
N TRP A 382 -50.36 -4.30 27.87
CA TRP A 382 -50.59 -3.03 28.54
C TRP A 382 -51.16 -1.99 27.55
N ALA A 383 -50.57 -1.88 26.34
CA ALA A 383 -51.03 -0.95 25.33
C ALA A 383 -52.47 -1.22 24.88
N ALA A 384 -52.88 -2.49 24.81
CA ALA A 384 -54.26 -2.90 24.51
C ALA A 384 -55.25 -2.45 25.60
N GLU A 385 -54.85 -2.53 26.87
CA GLU A 385 -55.67 -2.08 28.00
C GLU A 385 -55.83 -0.57 28.08
N GLN A 386 -54.87 0.20 27.50
CA GLN A 386 -54.92 1.66 27.51
C GLN A 386 -55.84 2.26 26.44
N LYS A 387 -56.43 1.48 25.54
CA LYS A 387 -57.22 1.96 24.37
C LYS A 387 -58.29 2.99 24.72
N ASP A 388 -58.91 2.86 25.90
CA ASP A 388 -59.98 3.74 26.39
C ASP A 388 -59.49 4.79 27.41
N SER A 389 -58.17 4.88 27.61
CA SER A 389 -57.56 5.83 28.55
C SER A 389 -57.19 7.14 27.85
N GLY A 390 -57.07 8.22 28.62
CA GLY A 390 -56.62 9.54 28.11
C GLY A 390 -55.23 9.50 27.47
N ILE A 391 -54.41 8.48 27.77
CA ILE A 391 -53.06 8.28 27.24
C ILE A 391 -53.12 7.80 25.79
N ALA A 392 -54.11 7.00 25.39
CA ALA A 392 -54.25 6.47 24.04
C ALA A 392 -54.35 7.59 22.94
N GLY A 393 -54.89 8.73 23.33
CA GLY A 393 -54.99 9.91 22.47
C GLY A 393 -53.67 10.66 22.22
N SER A 394 -52.61 10.38 23.00
CA SER A 394 -51.32 11.09 22.89
C SER A 394 -50.54 10.64 21.68
N SER A 395 -49.72 11.58 21.10
CA SER A 395 -48.80 11.29 19.99
C SER A 395 -47.71 10.30 20.43
N GLU A 396 -47.25 10.44 21.67
CA GLU A 396 -46.19 9.62 22.30
C GLU A 396 -46.59 8.17 22.42
N PHE A 397 -47.84 7.90 22.84
CA PHE A 397 -48.37 6.56 22.91
C PHE A 397 -48.45 5.88 21.54
N ARG A 398 -49.06 6.58 20.56
CA ARG A 398 -49.16 6.05 19.20
C ARG A 398 -47.81 5.80 18.55
N GLN A 399 -46.84 6.69 18.79
CA GLN A 399 -45.46 6.52 18.31
C GLN A 399 -44.79 5.29 18.95
N ALA A 400 -44.92 5.11 20.28
CA ALA A 400 -44.34 3.97 20.97
C ALA A 400 -44.95 2.64 20.48
N VAL A 401 -46.28 2.58 20.30
CA VAL A 401 -46.95 1.40 19.77
C VAL A 401 -46.52 1.08 18.32
N GLY A 402 -46.47 2.07 17.45
CA GLY A 402 -46.04 1.85 16.04
C GLY A 402 -44.60 1.36 15.93
N LEU A 403 -43.69 1.94 16.73
CA LEU A 403 -42.28 1.51 16.75
C LEU A 403 -42.10 0.12 17.37
N HIS A 404 -42.91 -0.24 18.33
CA HIS A 404 -42.94 -1.57 18.91
C HIS A 404 -43.34 -2.63 17.86
N GLU A 405 -44.39 -2.38 17.07
CA GLU A 405 -44.81 -3.28 16.00
C GLU A 405 -43.75 -3.40 14.90
N GLU A 406 -43.09 -2.26 14.51
CA GLU A 406 -41.99 -2.22 13.55
C GLU A 406 -40.80 -3.05 14.05
N LEU A 407 -40.44 -2.94 15.34
CA LEU A 407 -39.38 -3.72 15.96
C LEU A 407 -39.62 -5.23 15.85
N HIS A 408 -40.82 -5.69 16.24
CA HIS A 408 -41.19 -7.10 16.14
C HIS A 408 -41.14 -7.61 14.70
N LYS A 409 -41.57 -6.81 13.73
CA LYS A 409 -41.50 -7.13 12.30
C LYS A 409 -40.06 -7.37 11.84
N HIS A 410 -39.15 -6.42 12.09
CA HIS A 410 -37.75 -6.58 11.70
C HIS A 410 -37.06 -7.74 12.40
N ALA A 411 -37.41 -8.01 13.66
CA ALA A 411 -36.91 -9.17 14.37
C ALA A 411 -37.35 -10.50 13.72
N CYS A 412 -38.62 -10.59 13.28
CA CYS A 412 -39.10 -11.74 12.51
C CYS A 412 -38.41 -11.88 11.17
N ASP A 413 -38.22 -10.78 10.45
CA ASP A 413 -37.53 -10.79 9.15
C ASP A 413 -36.08 -11.28 9.32
N SER A 414 -35.37 -10.86 10.38
CA SER A 414 -34.02 -11.32 10.72
C SER A 414 -34.00 -12.82 11.02
N TRP A 415 -34.93 -13.30 11.84
CA TRP A 415 -35.03 -14.71 12.17
C TRP A 415 -35.28 -15.58 10.94
N HIS A 416 -36.20 -15.16 10.07
CA HIS A 416 -36.50 -15.88 8.82
C HIS A 416 -35.32 -15.90 7.84
N ALA A 417 -34.52 -14.82 7.77
CA ALA A 417 -33.33 -14.80 6.95
C ALA A 417 -32.30 -15.81 7.46
N LYS A 418 -32.05 -15.85 8.80
CA LYS A 418 -31.19 -16.86 9.42
C LYS A 418 -31.66 -18.28 9.15
N ASP A 419 -32.97 -18.55 9.31
CA ASP A 419 -33.55 -19.88 9.10
C ASP A 419 -33.35 -20.40 7.68
N ARG A 420 -33.29 -19.48 6.69
CA ARG A 420 -32.95 -19.78 5.29
C ARG A 420 -31.45 -19.90 5.03
N GLY A 421 -30.59 -19.70 6.02
CA GLY A 421 -29.14 -19.70 5.87
C GLY A 421 -28.56 -18.42 5.28
N ASP A 422 -29.35 -17.35 5.09
CA ASP A 422 -28.92 -16.05 4.59
C ASP A 422 -28.43 -15.17 5.75
N ARG A 423 -27.16 -15.37 6.14
CA ARG A 423 -26.56 -14.70 7.30
C ARG A 423 -26.42 -13.18 7.08
N GLU A 424 -26.07 -12.75 5.88
CA GLU A 424 -25.89 -11.33 5.55
C GLU A 424 -27.22 -10.58 5.68
N SER A 425 -28.27 -11.10 5.07
CA SER A 425 -29.62 -10.53 5.18
C SER A 425 -30.13 -10.56 6.62
N ALA A 426 -29.82 -11.61 7.37
CA ALA A 426 -30.21 -11.73 8.77
C ALA A 426 -29.57 -10.64 9.64
N LEU A 427 -28.29 -10.36 9.47
CA LEU A 427 -27.58 -9.28 10.14
C LEU A 427 -28.11 -7.90 9.74
N ALA A 428 -28.33 -7.66 8.46
CA ALA A 428 -28.90 -6.39 7.97
C ALA A 428 -30.29 -6.12 8.56
N LYS A 429 -31.12 -7.16 8.70
CA LYS A 429 -32.44 -7.05 9.35
C LYS A 429 -32.37 -6.87 10.85
N PHE A 430 -31.38 -7.48 11.49
CA PHE A 430 -31.07 -7.22 12.89
C PHE A 430 -30.67 -5.76 13.13
N ASP A 431 -29.80 -5.20 12.30
CA ASP A 431 -29.38 -3.79 12.41
C ASP A 431 -30.58 -2.84 12.29
N GLN A 432 -31.52 -3.14 11.38
CA GLN A 432 -32.79 -2.40 11.28
C GLN A 432 -33.62 -2.53 12.57
N ALA A 433 -33.74 -3.74 13.13
CA ALA A 433 -34.45 -3.95 14.40
C ALA A 433 -33.78 -3.16 15.55
N TYR A 434 -32.45 -3.15 15.61
CA TYR A 434 -31.71 -2.42 16.65
C TYR A 434 -31.85 -0.90 16.51
N GLU A 435 -31.84 -0.37 15.29
CA GLU A 435 -32.15 1.05 15.03
C GLU A 435 -33.56 1.42 15.48
N VAL A 436 -34.55 0.59 15.12
CA VAL A 436 -35.95 0.78 15.55
C VAL A 436 -36.06 0.73 17.07
N TYR A 437 -35.33 -0.16 17.75
CA TYR A 437 -35.26 -0.18 19.21
C TYR A 437 -34.74 1.16 19.77
N GLY A 438 -33.70 1.73 19.19
CA GLY A 438 -33.19 3.05 19.60
C GLY A 438 -34.25 4.17 19.49
N ARG A 439 -35.06 4.13 18.44
CA ARG A 439 -36.21 5.03 18.25
C ARG A 439 -37.33 4.74 19.25
N PHE A 440 -37.63 3.47 19.50
CA PHE A 440 -38.62 3.02 20.53
C PHE A 440 -38.23 3.50 21.92
N ARG A 441 -36.96 3.33 22.34
CA ARG A 441 -36.42 3.82 23.60
C ARG A 441 -36.69 5.31 23.80
N LYS A 442 -36.42 6.14 22.77
CA LYS A 442 -36.71 7.59 22.80
C LYS A 442 -38.22 7.87 22.92
N ALA A 443 -39.05 7.11 22.20
CA ALA A 443 -40.49 7.24 22.30
C ALA A 443 -41.03 6.87 23.69
N MET A 444 -40.45 5.84 24.35
CA MET A 444 -40.76 5.45 25.73
C MET A 444 -40.41 6.54 26.75
N GLU A 445 -39.33 7.30 26.54
CA GLU A 445 -39.03 8.49 27.35
C GLU A 445 -40.12 9.58 27.22
N GLY A 446 -40.58 9.80 25.98
CA GLY A 446 -41.72 10.69 25.69
C GLY A 446 -42.99 10.22 26.40
N LEU A 447 -43.31 8.92 26.26
CA LEU A 447 -44.49 8.29 26.87
C LEU A 447 -44.45 8.39 28.42
N ARG A 448 -43.28 8.15 29.05
CA ARG A 448 -43.13 8.33 30.51
C ARG A 448 -43.42 9.76 30.95
N ARG A 449 -43.01 10.77 30.14
CA ARG A 449 -43.33 12.18 30.39
C ARG A 449 -44.84 12.44 30.25
N ALA A 450 -45.48 11.90 29.24
CA ALA A 450 -46.92 12.05 29.02
C ALA A 450 -47.72 11.42 30.16
N VAL A 451 -47.36 10.19 30.57
CA VAL A 451 -47.99 9.50 31.69
C VAL A 451 -47.81 10.30 32.99
N ARG A 452 -46.64 10.83 33.29
CA ARG A 452 -46.39 11.65 34.48
C ARG A 452 -47.26 12.89 34.53
N ASN A 453 -47.61 13.49 33.39
CA ASN A 453 -48.42 14.70 33.29
C ASN A 453 -49.93 14.40 33.34
N THR A 454 -50.35 13.17 33.00
CA THR A 454 -51.78 12.79 32.97
C THR A 454 -52.25 12.06 34.24
N VAL A 455 -51.34 11.44 34.96
CA VAL A 455 -51.66 10.77 36.24
C VAL A 455 -51.42 11.75 37.35
N ASP A 456 -52.49 12.43 37.77
CA ASP A 456 -52.52 13.08 39.09
C ASP A 456 -52.17 12.00 40.14
N SER A 457 -51.24 12.32 40.99
CA SER A 457 -50.59 11.68 42.13
C SER A 457 -51.25 10.49 42.89
N GLU A 458 -52.24 9.81 42.36
CA GLU A 458 -52.77 8.55 42.93
C GLU A 458 -52.06 7.37 42.20
N GLU A 459 -51.24 6.64 42.97
CA GLU A 459 -50.61 5.37 42.60
C GLU A 459 -51.68 4.38 42.09
N THR A 460 -51.87 4.34 40.76
CA THR A 460 -52.71 3.31 40.16
C THR A 460 -51.91 2.01 40.15
N ASN A 461 -52.19 1.13 41.07
CA ASN A 461 -51.63 -0.22 41.12
C ASN A 461 -51.99 -0.97 39.82
N MET A 462 -51.04 -1.17 38.95
CA MET A 462 -51.22 -2.01 37.76
C MET A 462 -51.26 -3.49 38.13
N LYS A 463 -52.14 -4.22 37.46
CA LYS A 463 -52.17 -5.67 37.50
C LYS A 463 -50.81 -6.25 37.08
N ILE A 464 -50.40 -7.34 37.72
CA ILE A 464 -49.20 -8.10 37.39
C ILE A 464 -49.38 -8.69 35.98
N TYR A 465 -48.55 -8.25 35.01
CA TYR A 465 -48.52 -8.85 33.68
C TYR A 465 -47.64 -10.10 33.72
N ALA A 466 -48.21 -11.24 34.09
CA ALA A 466 -47.55 -12.52 33.99
C ALA A 466 -47.39 -12.93 32.49
N MET A 467 -46.23 -13.51 32.15
CA MET A 467 -46.03 -14.16 30.86
C MET A 467 -46.91 -15.40 30.76
#